data_8683031d078253a53249c2675a1074e4
#
_entry.id   8683031d078253a53249c2675a1074e4
#
_cell.length_a   1.000
_cell.length_b   1.000
_cell.length_c   1.000
_cell.angle_alpha   90.00
_cell.angle_beta   90.00
_cell.angle_gamma   90.00
#
_symmetry.space_group_name_H-M   'P 1'
#
loop_
_entity.id
_entity.type
_entity.pdbx_description
1 polymer ?
#
loop_
_entity_poly.entity_id
_entity_poly.type
_entity_poly.pdbx_seq_one_letter_code
_entity_poly.pdbx_strand_id
1 'polypeptide(L)'
;VGGTQTNATVIDALLKSYQGVIAAEIGHVSVHEAGAIEADGHKVLTLPHDNGKISADQVRGLLDGFYNDANHDHMVMPGMVYISHPTEYGTLYTLEELTELSNVCHENHIPLYMDGARLAYALACSENQLTLADIARLCDIFYIGGTKCGALFGEAVVIPKPGLIPHFFTIIKQHGALLAKGRLLGIQFDTLFTDSLYEKVGAPAIQAADQIRKTLKEQNFSLC
;
A
#
# COMPACT_ATOMS: atom_id res chain seq x y z
N VAL A 1 5.48 -13.94 -3.62
CA VAL A 1 4.90 -14.93 -2.70
C VAL A 1 4.29 -14.27 -1.47
N GLY A 2 4.49 -12.98 -1.25
CA GLY A 2 3.97 -12.20 -0.13
C GLY A 2 4.19 -10.71 -0.32
N GLY A 3 3.71 -9.88 0.64
CA GLY A 3 3.73 -8.41 0.55
C GLY A 3 5.11 -7.82 0.33
N THR A 4 6.12 -8.26 1.08
CA THR A 4 7.49 -7.74 0.94
C THR A 4 8.06 -7.93 -0.48
N GLN A 5 7.89 -9.11 -1.09
CA GLN A 5 8.31 -9.31 -2.49
C GLN A 5 7.49 -8.45 -3.45
N THR A 6 6.21 -8.26 -3.18
CA THR A 6 5.33 -7.40 -3.98
C THR A 6 5.78 -5.95 -3.91
N ASN A 7 6.03 -5.43 -2.70
CA ASN A 7 6.50 -4.05 -2.48
C ASN A 7 7.85 -3.82 -3.15
N ALA A 8 8.84 -4.69 -2.92
CA ALA A 8 10.15 -4.62 -3.57
C ALA A 8 10.03 -4.59 -5.11
N THR A 9 9.27 -5.55 -5.68
CA THR A 9 9.09 -5.65 -7.14
C THR A 9 8.40 -4.42 -7.74
N VAL A 10 7.35 -3.90 -7.09
CA VAL A 10 6.57 -2.76 -7.60
C VAL A 10 7.37 -1.46 -7.47
N ILE A 11 8.02 -1.24 -6.34
CA ILE A 11 8.79 -0.02 -6.07
C ILE A 11 10.01 0.05 -7.01
N ASP A 12 10.78 -1.03 -7.14
CA ASP A 12 11.92 -1.09 -8.08
C ASP A 12 11.47 -0.91 -9.55
N ALA A 13 10.31 -1.46 -9.90
CA ALA A 13 9.76 -1.33 -11.25
C ALA A 13 9.35 0.10 -11.62
N LEU A 14 8.99 0.92 -10.64
CA LEU A 14 8.51 2.29 -10.83
C LEU A 14 9.61 3.34 -10.69
N LEU A 15 10.54 3.12 -9.77
CA LEU A 15 11.56 4.10 -9.44
C LEU A 15 12.78 3.98 -10.36
N LYS A 16 13.43 5.10 -10.57
CA LYS A 16 14.79 5.16 -11.11
C LYS A 16 15.79 5.05 -9.97
N SER A 17 17.01 4.59 -10.26
CA SER A 17 18.06 4.37 -9.26
C SER A 17 18.40 5.59 -8.37
N TYR A 18 18.06 6.81 -8.82
CA TYR A 18 18.24 8.06 -8.08
C TYR A 18 16.99 8.50 -7.32
N GLN A 19 15.92 7.73 -7.38
CA GLN A 19 14.63 8.06 -6.75
C GLN A 19 14.40 7.24 -5.48
N GLY A 20 13.62 7.83 -4.56
CA GLY A 20 13.15 7.19 -3.35
C GLY A 20 11.63 7.20 -3.24
N VAL A 21 11.11 6.36 -2.35
CA VAL A 21 9.69 6.23 -2.05
C VAL A 21 9.34 7.01 -0.77
N ILE A 22 8.34 7.88 -0.84
CA ILE A 22 7.78 8.57 0.32
C ILE A 22 6.84 7.62 1.05
N ALA A 23 7.03 7.43 2.36
CA ALA A 23 6.19 6.59 3.19
C ALA A 23 6.09 7.14 4.63
N ALA A 24 5.09 6.70 5.39
CA ALA A 24 5.08 6.94 6.83
C ALA A 24 6.31 6.33 7.50
N GLU A 25 6.85 6.96 8.55
CA GLU A 25 8.00 6.43 9.30
C GLU A 25 7.75 5.04 9.91
N ILE A 26 6.47 4.70 10.17
CA ILE A 26 6.04 3.37 10.62
C ILE A 26 5.50 2.50 9.49
N GLY A 27 5.50 3.00 8.26
CA GLY A 27 5.02 2.24 7.08
C GLY A 27 5.74 0.90 6.96
N HIS A 28 5.07 -0.12 6.46
CA HIS A 28 5.62 -1.47 6.42
C HIS A 28 6.97 -1.53 5.69
N VAL A 29 7.11 -0.80 4.58
CA VAL A 29 8.37 -0.69 3.82
C VAL A 29 9.49 0.02 4.60
N SER A 30 9.13 0.86 5.59
CA SER A 30 10.10 1.59 6.42
C SER A 30 10.69 0.73 7.53
N VAL A 31 9.89 -0.17 8.15
CA VAL A 31 10.29 -0.81 9.43
C VAL A 31 10.15 -2.34 9.46
N HIS A 32 9.35 -2.96 8.57
CA HIS A 32 9.01 -4.38 8.68
C HIS A 32 9.38 -5.24 7.46
N GLU A 33 10.22 -4.74 6.55
CA GLU A 33 10.67 -5.47 5.36
C GLU A 33 12.17 -5.73 5.31
N ALA A 34 12.84 -5.64 6.45
CA ALA A 34 14.27 -5.92 6.60
C ALA A 34 15.16 -5.15 5.61
N GLY A 35 14.76 -3.93 5.24
CA GLY A 35 15.50 -3.11 4.27
C GLY A 35 15.40 -3.62 2.83
N ALA A 36 14.30 -4.28 2.46
CA ALA A 36 14.14 -4.81 1.10
C ALA A 36 14.18 -3.72 0.02
N ILE A 37 13.63 -2.55 0.32
CA ILE A 37 13.62 -1.42 -0.61
C ILE A 37 15.03 -0.85 -0.81
N GLU A 38 15.79 -0.74 0.29
CA GLU A 38 17.17 -0.30 0.27
C GLU A 38 18.09 -1.33 -0.41
N ALA A 39 17.78 -2.62 -0.27
CA ALA A 39 18.52 -3.69 -0.94
C ALA A 39 18.37 -3.65 -2.47
N ASP A 40 17.21 -3.18 -2.97
CA ASP A 40 16.98 -2.93 -4.40
C ASP A 40 17.54 -1.58 -4.87
N GLY A 41 18.16 -0.81 -3.95
CA GLY A 41 18.89 0.42 -4.28
C GLY A 41 18.07 1.70 -4.14
N HIS A 42 16.89 1.65 -3.53
CA HIS A 42 16.03 2.81 -3.31
C HIS A 42 16.02 3.24 -1.85
N LYS A 43 15.88 4.53 -1.61
CA LYS A 43 15.75 5.08 -0.26
C LYS A 43 14.27 5.22 0.10
N VAL A 44 13.91 4.82 1.32
CA VAL A 44 12.64 5.22 1.91
C VAL A 44 12.77 6.63 2.49
N LEU A 45 11.96 7.56 1.99
CA LEU A 45 11.87 8.96 2.43
C LEU A 45 10.71 9.04 3.42
N THR A 46 11.04 8.99 4.71
CA THR A 46 10.02 8.88 5.75
C THR A 46 9.40 10.22 6.12
N LEU A 47 8.09 10.22 6.32
CA LEU A 47 7.31 11.32 6.89
C LEU A 47 6.77 10.93 8.27
N PRO A 48 6.68 11.87 9.21
CA PRO A 48 5.96 11.65 10.45
C PRO A 48 4.50 11.32 10.13
N HIS A 49 3.86 10.55 11.01
CA HIS A 49 2.50 10.08 10.78
C HIS A 49 1.52 10.58 11.84
N ASP A 50 0.25 10.68 11.48
CA ASP A 50 -0.85 10.76 12.43
C ASP A 50 -1.64 9.44 12.40
N ASN A 51 -1.55 8.68 13.49
CA ASN A 51 -2.19 7.36 13.62
C ASN A 51 -1.93 6.42 12.42
N GLY A 52 -0.69 6.43 11.90
CA GLY A 52 -0.26 5.61 10.77
C GLY A 52 -0.46 6.23 9.40
N LYS A 53 -1.18 7.35 9.30
CA LYS A 53 -1.44 8.04 8.02
C LYS A 53 -0.46 9.17 7.78
N ILE A 54 -0.12 9.40 6.52
CA ILE A 54 0.51 10.63 6.02
C ILE A 54 -0.53 11.45 5.27
N SER A 55 -0.39 12.78 5.30
CA SER A 55 -1.33 13.68 4.62
C SER A 55 -0.77 14.21 3.30
N ALA A 56 -1.67 14.71 2.45
CA ALA A 56 -1.30 15.41 1.22
C ALA A 56 -0.41 16.63 1.48
N ASP A 57 -0.66 17.37 2.57
CA ASP A 57 0.16 18.54 2.93
C ASP A 57 1.58 18.16 3.34
N GLN A 58 1.77 17.03 4.02
CA GLN A 58 3.09 16.52 4.35
C GLN A 58 3.87 16.12 3.09
N VAL A 59 3.19 15.44 2.15
CA VAL A 59 3.78 15.07 0.85
C VAL A 59 4.15 16.32 0.06
N ARG A 60 3.24 17.31 -0.03
CA ARG A 60 3.50 18.60 -0.68
C ARG A 60 4.69 19.32 -0.05
N GLY A 61 4.74 19.39 1.29
CA GLY A 61 5.84 20.01 2.01
C GLY A 61 7.20 19.36 1.74
N LEU A 62 7.26 18.03 1.63
CA LEU A 62 8.49 17.32 1.25
C LEU A 62 8.90 17.62 -0.19
N LEU A 63 7.96 17.61 -1.14
CA LEU A 63 8.21 17.90 -2.54
C LEU A 63 8.64 19.36 -2.75
N ASP A 64 7.94 20.31 -2.13
CA ASP A 64 8.29 21.72 -2.17
C ASP A 64 9.68 21.97 -1.56
N GLY A 65 9.97 21.33 -0.42
CA GLY A 65 11.28 21.39 0.22
C GLY A 65 12.40 20.88 -0.69
N PHE A 66 12.16 19.77 -1.39
CA PHE A 66 13.11 19.22 -2.36
C PHE A 66 13.32 20.18 -3.54
N TYR A 67 12.26 20.58 -4.24
CA TYR A 67 12.40 21.39 -5.47
C TYR A 67 12.84 22.83 -5.22
N ASN A 68 12.65 23.38 -4.03
CA ASN A 68 13.13 24.71 -3.66
C ASN A 68 14.56 24.72 -3.11
N ASP A 69 15.17 23.56 -2.84
CA ASP A 69 16.57 23.49 -2.43
C ASP A 69 17.49 23.69 -3.66
N ALA A 70 18.37 24.67 -3.58
CA ALA A 70 19.34 24.95 -4.66
C ALA A 70 20.31 23.78 -4.94
N ASN A 71 20.42 22.85 -3.99
CA ASN A 71 21.29 21.66 -4.07
C ASN A 71 20.49 20.36 -4.25
N HIS A 72 19.23 20.41 -4.67
CA HIS A 72 18.39 19.21 -4.79
C HIS A 72 18.99 18.13 -5.70
N ASP A 73 19.82 18.48 -6.67
CA ASP A 73 20.56 17.54 -7.52
C ASP A 73 21.54 16.62 -6.73
N HIS A 74 21.88 16.97 -5.49
CA HIS A 74 22.67 16.15 -4.58
C HIS A 74 21.81 15.27 -3.65
N MET A 75 20.50 15.38 -3.73
CA MET A 75 19.55 14.67 -2.86
C MET A 75 18.90 13.50 -3.59
N VAL A 76 18.39 12.54 -2.82
CA VAL A 76 17.54 11.50 -3.41
C VAL A 76 16.21 12.13 -3.83
N MET A 77 15.88 12.01 -5.12
CA MET A 77 14.67 12.57 -5.68
C MET A 77 13.43 11.80 -5.21
N PRO A 78 12.39 12.46 -4.69
CA PRO A 78 11.10 11.80 -4.43
C PRO A 78 10.49 11.28 -5.73
N GLY A 79 10.17 9.98 -5.78
CA GLY A 79 9.74 9.34 -7.03
C GLY A 79 8.36 8.69 -6.97
N MET A 80 7.83 8.43 -5.77
CA MET A 80 6.50 7.89 -5.57
C MET A 80 6.04 8.07 -4.12
N VAL A 81 4.75 7.93 -3.88
CA VAL A 81 4.15 7.85 -2.54
C VAL A 81 3.64 6.44 -2.30
N TYR A 82 3.97 5.88 -1.14
CA TYR A 82 3.47 4.60 -0.64
C TYR A 82 2.61 4.83 0.60
N ILE A 83 1.45 4.19 0.64
CA ILE A 83 0.56 4.14 1.81
C ILE A 83 0.06 2.73 2.03
N SER A 84 -0.28 2.38 3.27
CA SER A 84 -0.99 1.14 3.62
C SER A 84 -2.47 1.41 3.90
N HIS A 85 -3.36 0.52 3.43
CA HIS A 85 -4.79 0.61 3.73
C HIS A 85 -5.39 -0.78 4.04
N PRO A 86 -5.80 -1.04 5.29
CA PRO A 86 -5.62 -0.19 6.49
C PRO A 86 -4.14 0.03 6.84
N THR A 87 -3.87 1.07 7.62
CA THR A 87 -2.51 1.34 8.09
C THR A 87 -2.03 0.27 9.06
N GLU A 88 -0.77 0.33 9.45
CA GLU A 88 -0.16 -0.58 10.44
C GLU A 88 -0.85 -0.48 11.81
N TYR A 89 -1.48 0.65 12.12
CA TYR A 89 -2.30 0.85 13.34
C TYR A 89 -3.78 0.50 13.15
N GLY A 90 -4.17 0.05 11.95
CA GLY A 90 -5.55 -0.33 11.64
C GLY A 90 -6.46 0.86 11.31
N THR A 91 -5.94 2.07 11.18
CA THR A 91 -6.71 3.23 10.74
C THR A 91 -6.98 3.19 9.24
N LEU A 92 -8.04 3.88 8.83
CA LEU A 92 -8.50 3.90 7.44
C LEU A 92 -8.34 5.30 6.84
N TYR A 93 -7.85 5.36 5.62
CA TYR A 93 -7.96 6.58 4.81
C TYR A 93 -9.41 6.80 4.42
N THR A 94 -9.91 8.03 4.57
CA THR A 94 -11.21 8.43 4.04
C THR A 94 -11.12 8.65 2.53
N LEU A 95 -12.28 8.77 1.88
CA LEU A 95 -12.32 9.09 0.45
C LEU A 95 -11.70 10.48 0.17
N GLU A 96 -11.90 11.44 1.06
CA GLU A 96 -11.32 12.79 0.96
C GLU A 96 -9.79 12.74 1.08
N GLU A 97 -9.25 12.14 2.15
CA GLU A 97 -7.81 12.00 2.37
C GLU A 97 -7.10 11.30 1.20
N LEU A 98 -7.69 10.22 0.68
CA LEU A 98 -7.12 9.51 -0.47
C LEU A 98 -7.19 10.35 -1.76
N THR A 99 -8.27 11.12 -1.94
CA THR A 99 -8.41 12.03 -3.08
C THR A 99 -7.36 13.14 -3.04
N GLU A 100 -7.11 13.73 -1.88
CA GLU A 100 -6.08 14.76 -1.72
C GLU A 100 -4.68 14.21 -1.98
N LEU A 101 -4.35 13.01 -1.46
CA LEU A 101 -3.09 12.33 -1.77
C LEU A 101 -2.94 12.04 -3.26
N SER A 102 -4.00 11.56 -3.91
CA SER A 102 -4.00 11.31 -5.35
C SER A 102 -3.74 12.60 -6.14
N ASN A 103 -4.38 13.69 -5.76
CA ASN A 103 -4.21 14.97 -6.42
C ASN A 103 -2.77 15.47 -6.32
N VAL A 104 -2.17 15.50 -5.13
CA VAL A 104 -0.79 15.96 -4.95
C VAL A 104 0.21 15.08 -5.70
N CYS A 105 -0.03 13.77 -5.77
CA CYS A 105 0.79 12.85 -6.55
C CYS A 105 0.69 13.16 -8.05
N HIS A 106 -0.52 13.34 -8.57
CA HIS A 106 -0.73 13.64 -9.99
C HIS A 106 -0.19 15.03 -10.40
N GLU A 107 -0.35 16.05 -9.56
CA GLU A 107 0.21 17.39 -9.77
C GLU A 107 1.74 17.36 -9.91
N ASN A 108 2.39 16.45 -9.19
CA ASN A 108 3.85 16.28 -9.18
C ASN A 108 4.34 15.15 -10.10
N HIS A 109 3.47 14.52 -10.87
CA HIS A 109 3.79 13.42 -11.79
C HIS A 109 4.50 12.23 -11.14
N ILE A 110 4.19 11.94 -9.89
CA ILE A 110 4.67 10.75 -9.16
C ILE A 110 3.50 9.80 -8.87
N PRO A 111 3.70 8.48 -8.97
CA PRO A 111 2.62 7.53 -8.72
C PRO A 111 2.27 7.42 -7.24
N LEU A 112 0.97 7.18 -6.98
CA LEU A 112 0.45 6.77 -5.68
C LEU A 112 0.29 5.24 -5.67
N TYR A 113 1.00 4.58 -4.76
CA TYR A 113 0.95 3.14 -4.54
C TYR A 113 0.31 2.81 -3.20
N MET A 114 -0.72 1.96 -3.21
CA MET A 114 -1.40 1.49 -1.99
C MET A 114 -1.08 0.02 -1.71
N ASP A 115 -0.53 -0.22 -0.52
CA ASP A 115 -0.37 -1.54 0.08
C ASP A 115 -1.71 -2.00 0.67
N GLY A 116 -2.30 -3.01 0.06
CA GLY A 116 -3.57 -3.61 0.48
C GLY A 116 -3.39 -4.95 1.20
N ALA A 117 -2.30 -5.18 1.95
CA ALA A 117 -2.02 -6.45 2.62
C ALA A 117 -3.18 -6.96 3.48
N ARG A 118 -4.00 -6.05 4.01
CA ARG A 118 -5.16 -6.34 4.86
C ARG A 118 -6.44 -5.74 4.29
N LEU A 119 -6.51 -5.55 2.98
CA LEU A 119 -7.61 -4.82 2.33
C LEU A 119 -8.99 -5.45 2.57
N ALA A 120 -9.09 -6.78 2.65
CA ALA A 120 -10.36 -7.44 2.96
C ALA A 120 -10.94 -7.02 4.32
N TYR A 121 -10.08 -6.71 5.30
CA TYR A 121 -10.54 -6.21 6.61
C TYR A 121 -11.05 -4.78 6.51
N ALA A 122 -10.37 -3.92 5.74
CA ALA A 122 -10.88 -2.58 5.46
C ALA A 122 -12.24 -2.64 4.78
N LEU A 123 -12.39 -3.43 3.72
CA LEU A 123 -13.66 -3.56 2.97
C LEU A 123 -14.81 -4.12 3.83
N ALA A 124 -14.51 -4.93 4.84
CA ALA A 124 -15.50 -5.47 5.77
C ALA A 124 -15.82 -4.52 6.94
N CYS A 125 -15.03 -3.48 7.16
CA CYS A 125 -15.23 -2.52 8.24
C CYS A 125 -16.36 -1.54 7.91
N SER A 126 -17.30 -1.34 8.85
CA SER A 126 -18.42 -0.41 8.67
C SER A 126 -17.98 1.07 8.56
N GLU A 127 -16.80 1.39 9.08
CA GLU A 127 -16.24 2.75 9.02
C GLU A 127 -15.51 3.03 7.69
N ASN A 128 -15.30 2.00 6.85
CA ASN A 128 -14.63 2.16 5.57
C ASN A 128 -15.51 2.90 4.56
N GLN A 129 -14.92 3.88 3.88
CA GLN A 129 -15.58 4.69 2.85
C GLN A 129 -15.14 4.34 1.42
N LEU A 130 -14.12 3.48 1.27
CA LEU A 130 -13.51 3.18 -0.01
C LEU A 130 -14.02 1.86 -0.58
N THR A 131 -14.41 1.90 -1.85
CA THR A 131 -14.61 0.70 -2.66
C THR A 131 -13.36 0.37 -3.46
N LEU A 132 -13.25 -0.87 -3.96
CA LEU A 132 -12.18 -1.23 -4.91
C LEU A 132 -12.16 -0.33 -6.14
N ALA A 133 -13.32 0.15 -6.59
CA ALA A 133 -13.43 1.08 -7.71
C ALA A 133 -12.86 2.47 -7.37
N ASP A 134 -13.07 2.96 -6.15
CA ASP A 134 -12.47 4.22 -5.69
C ASP A 134 -10.95 4.10 -5.60
N ILE A 135 -10.44 3.00 -5.05
CA ILE A 135 -9.00 2.73 -4.97
C ILE A 135 -8.40 2.68 -6.39
N ALA A 136 -9.05 1.95 -7.31
CA ALA A 136 -8.57 1.86 -8.70
C ALA A 136 -8.62 3.19 -9.46
N ARG A 137 -9.49 4.11 -9.07
CA ARG A 137 -9.59 5.46 -9.65
C ARG A 137 -8.52 6.41 -9.11
N LEU A 138 -8.18 6.28 -7.83
CA LEU A 138 -7.33 7.23 -7.10
C LEU A 138 -5.88 6.80 -7.01
N CYS A 139 -5.60 5.49 -6.99
CA CYS A 139 -4.23 4.96 -6.95
C CYS A 139 -3.75 4.58 -8.36
N ASP A 140 -2.49 4.83 -8.64
CA ASP A 140 -1.87 4.39 -9.90
C ASP A 140 -1.53 2.91 -9.88
N ILE A 141 -1.20 2.39 -8.71
CA ILE A 141 -1.01 0.96 -8.41
C ILE A 141 -1.55 0.67 -7.02
N PHE A 142 -2.07 -0.52 -6.84
CA PHE A 142 -2.32 -1.09 -5.52
C PHE A 142 -2.21 -2.61 -5.58
N TYR A 143 -2.08 -3.26 -4.44
CA TYR A 143 -2.26 -4.70 -4.43
C TYR A 143 -3.37 -5.13 -3.49
N ILE A 144 -4.01 -6.23 -3.88
CA ILE A 144 -5.05 -6.90 -3.13
C ILE A 144 -4.38 -8.00 -2.33
N GLY A 145 -4.36 -7.85 -1.02
CA GLY A 145 -3.72 -8.79 -0.11
C GLY A 145 -4.39 -10.15 -0.12
N GLY A 146 -3.61 -11.21 -0.34
CA GLY A 146 -4.08 -12.58 -0.29
C GLY A 146 -3.66 -13.32 0.98
N THR A 147 -2.39 -13.27 1.33
CA THR A 147 -1.79 -14.08 2.40
C THR A 147 -2.39 -13.86 3.80
N LYS A 148 -2.91 -12.67 4.08
CA LYS A 148 -3.59 -12.35 5.35
C LYS A 148 -5.12 -12.46 5.24
N CYS A 149 -5.64 -12.67 4.03
CA CYS A 149 -7.06 -12.56 3.68
C CYS A 149 -7.61 -13.84 3.04
N GLY A 150 -7.12 -15.01 3.46
CA GLY A 150 -7.67 -16.32 3.09
C GLY A 150 -6.92 -17.07 2.00
N ALA A 151 -5.99 -16.46 1.26
CA ALA A 151 -5.13 -17.18 0.33
C ALA A 151 -3.99 -17.91 1.05
N LEU A 152 -3.50 -18.99 0.47
CA LEU A 152 -2.34 -19.74 0.98
C LEU A 152 -1.04 -18.96 0.77
N PHE A 153 -0.94 -18.22 -0.32
CA PHE A 153 0.23 -17.42 -0.69
C PHE A 153 -0.13 -16.41 -1.77
N GLY A 154 0.70 -15.37 -1.88
CA GLY A 154 0.65 -14.39 -2.97
C GLY A 154 -0.33 -13.26 -2.75
N GLU A 155 -0.14 -12.29 -3.62
CA GLU A 155 -0.86 -11.02 -3.67
C GLU A 155 -1.26 -10.77 -5.13
N ALA A 156 -2.30 -9.96 -5.36
CA ALA A 156 -2.70 -9.55 -6.70
C ALA A 156 -2.40 -8.06 -6.90
N VAL A 157 -1.40 -7.75 -7.72
CA VAL A 157 -1.07 -6.37 -8.10
C VAL A 157 -2.06 -5.89 -9.17
N VAL A 158 -2.66 -4.73 -8.94
CA VAL A 158 -3.58 -4.07 -9.85
C VAL A 158 -2.94 -2.79 -10.38
N ILE A 159 -2.86 -2.68 -11.68
CA ILE A 159 -2.38 -1.49 -12.41
C ILE A 159 -3.55 -1.00 -13.27
N PRO A 160 -4.33 -0.01 -12.76
CA PRO A 160 -5.54 0.42 -13.44
C PRO A 160 -5.29 1.04 -14.82
N LYS A 161 -4.13 1.72 -14.98
CA LYS A 161 -3.74 2.37 -16.23
C LYS A 161 -2.78 1.50 -17.03
N PRO A 162 -3.16 0.95 -18.19
CA PRO A 162 -2.25 0.16 -19.02
C PRO A 162 -0.98 0.94 -19.40
N GLY A 163 0.16 0.25 -19.36
CA GLY A 163 1.43 0.84 -19.79
C GLY A 163 2.18 1.67 -18.75
N LEU A 164 1.68 1.77 -17.52
CA LEU A 164 2.36 2.49 -16.44
C LEU A 164 3.76 1.92 -16.16
N ILE A 165 3.92 0.62 -16.17
CA ILE A 165 5.22 -0.05 -16.00
C ILE A 165 5.56 -0.80 -17.29
N PRO A 166 6.45 -0.27 -18.13
CA PRO A 166 6.94 -0.99 -19.30
C PRO A 166 7.69 -2.26 -18.86
N HIS A 167 7.45 -3.36 -19.58
CA HIS A 167 8.14 -4.64 -19.34
C HIS A 167 7.99 -5.22 -17.92
N PHE A 168 6.89 -4.92 -17.22
CA PHE A 168 6.68 -5.34 -15.83
C PHE A 168 6.84 -6.86 -15.64
N PHE A 169 6.39 -7.68 -16.59
CA PHE A 169 6.57 -9.13 -16.54
C PHE A 169 8.05 -9.53 -16.46
N THR A 170 8.93 -8.82 -17.17
CA THR A 170 10.38 -9.06 -17.13
C THR A 170 10.96 -8.74 -15.75
N ILE A 171 10.50 -7.63 -15.14
CA ILE A 171 10.92 -7.21 -13.79
C ILE A 171 10.44 -8.21 -12.74
N ILE A 172 9.18 -8.66 -12.82
CA ILE A 172 8.65 -9.74 -11.97
C ILE A 172 9.56 -10.99 -12.04
N LYS A 173 10.02 -11.34 -13.25
CA LYS A 173 10.92 -12.48 -13.44
C LYS A 173 12.29 -12.26 -12.80
N GLN A 174 12.86 -11.07 -12.92
CA GLN A 174 14.14 -10.70 -12.31
C GLN A 174 14.11 -10.79 -10.79
N HIS A 175 13.02 -10.31 -10.16
CA HIS A 175 12.79 -10.41 -8.72
C HIS A 175 12.43 -11.82 -8.22
N GLY A 176 12.46 -12.84 -9.08
CA GLY A 176 12.04 -14.19 -8.70
C GLY A 176 10.56 -14.28 -8.28
N ALA A 177 9.76 -13.27 -8.60
CA ALA A 177 8.35 -13.17 -8.24
C ALA A 177 7.42 -13.91 -9.21
N LEU A 178 7.94 -14.45 -10.31
CA LEU A 178 7.18 -15.26 -11.24
C LEU A 178 7.14 -16.72 -10.77
N LEU A 179 6.06 -17.08 -10.10
CA LEU A 179 5.87 -18.43 -9.57
C LEU A 179 5.73 -19.47 -10.71
N ALA A 180 6.56 -20.50 -10.68
CA ALA A 180 6.31 -21.71 -11.49
C ALA A 180 4.97 -22.31 -11.06
N LYS A 181 4.10 -22.65 -12.03
CA LYS A 181 2.70 -23.03 -11.76
C LYS A 181 1.84 -21.87 -11.20
N GLY A 182 2.06 -20.65 -11.67
CA GLY A 182 1.35 -19.43 -11.26
C GLY A 182 -0.17 -19.49 -11.36
N ARG A 183 -0.73 -20.46 -12.13
CA ARG A 183 -2.18 -20.71 -12.14
C ARG A 183 -2.78 -20.97 -10.75
N LEU A 184 -1.97 -21.45 -9.78
CA LEU A 184 -2.43 -21.66 -8.41
C LEU A 184 -2.79 -20.32 -7.73
N LEU A 185 -2.03 -19.27 -8.00
CA LEU A 185 -2.39 -17.91 -7.58
C LEU A 185 -3.69 -17.45 -8.22
N GLY A 186 -3.83 -17.65 -9.53
CA GLY A 186 -5.05 -17.29 -10.26
C GLY A 186 -6.29 -17.99 -9.70
N ILE A 187 -6.22 -19.30 -9.45
CA ILE A 187 -7.33 -20.07 -8.87
C ILE A 187 -7.72 -19.55 -7.49
N GLN A 188 -6.75 -19.19 -6.63
CA GLN A 188 -7.05 -18.62 -5.31
C GLN A 188 -7.82 -17.30 -5.41
N PHE A 189 -7.34 -16.38 -6.27
CA PHE A 189 -8.02 -15.08 -6.45
C PHE A 189 -9.36 -15.24 -7.18
N ASP A 190 -9.47 -16.12 -8.16
CA ASP A 190 -10.76 -16.45 -8.78
C ASP A 190 -11.78 -16.93 -7.75
N THR A 191 -11.36 -17.83 -6.85
CA THR A 191 -12.19 -18.29 -5.73
C THR A 191 -12.54 -17.17 -4.77
N LEU A 192 -11.57 -16.34 -4.35
CA LEU A 192 -11.80 -15.25 -3.42
C LEU A 192 -12.74 -14.18 -3.99
N PHE A 193 -12.72 -13.96 -5.30
CA PHE A 193 -13.63 -12.99 -5.95
C PHE A 193 -14.95 -13.59 -6.40
N THR A 194 -15.13 -14.91 -6.26
CA THR A 194 -16.43 -15.56 -6.50
C THR A 194 -17.38 -15.26 -5.34
N ASP A 195 -18.63 -14.89 -5.66
CA ASP A 195 -19.70 -14.61 -4.70
C ASP A 195 -19.33 -13.60 -3.59
N SER A 196 -18.47 -12.63 -3.91
CA SER A 196 -17.97 -11.61 -2.98
C SER A 196 -17.30 -12.22 -1.73
N LEU A 197 -16.62 -13.35 -1.88
CA LEU A 197 -15.98 -14.02 -0.74
C LEU A 197 -14.87 -13.15 -0.15
N TYR A 198 -14.10 -12.44 -0.97
CA TYR A 198 -13.02 -11.56 -0.52
C TYR A 198 -13.52 -10.47 0.45
N GLU A 199 -14.66 -9.86 0.17
CA GLU A 199 -15.28 -8.85 1.04
C GLU A 199 -15.83 -9.48 2.33
N LYS A 200 -16.30 -10.74 2.25
CA LYS A 200 -16.87 -11.46 3.40
C LYS A 200 -15.82 -12.03 4.35
N VAL A 201 -14.64 -12.37 3.83
CA VAL A 201 -13.59 -13.06 4.61
C VAL A 201 -13.03 -12.18 5.75
N GLY A 202 -13.12 -10.86 5.62
CA GLY A 202 -12.70 -9.93 6.66
C GLY A 202 -13.69 -9.80 7.83
N ALA A 203 -14.97 -10.05 7.60
CA ALA A 203 -16.03 -9.77 8.58
C ALA A 203 -15.85 -10.48 9.93
N PRO A 204 -15.51 -11.79 10.02
CA PRO A 204 -15.30 -12.43 11.30
C PRO A 204 -14.18 -11.81 12.15
N ALA A 205 -13.10 -11.34 11.50
CA ALA A 205 -12.00 -10.69 12.21
C ALA A 205 -12.42 -9.32 12.75
N ILE A 206 -13.18 -8.54 11.99
CA ILE A 206 -13.72 -7.26 12.44
C ILE A 206 -14.68 -7.48 13.63
N GLN A 207 -15.57 -8.46 13.55
CA GLN A 207 -16.48 -8.80 14.66
C GLN A 207 -15.71 -9.19 15.94
N ALA A 208 -14.65 -9.98 15.81
CA ALA A 208 -13.80 -10.36 16.95
C ALA A 208 -13.08 -9.14 17.55
N ALA A 209 -12.54 -8.25 16.70
CA ALA A 209 -11.88 -7.02 17.13
C ALA A 209 -12.88 -6.08 17.87
N ASP A 210 -14.09 -5.93 17.36
CA ASP A 210 -15.14 -5.13 18.00
C ASP A 210 -15.56 -5.69 19.35
N GLN A 211 -15.62 -7.01 19.48
CA GLN A 211 -15.91 -7.65 20.77
C GLN A 211 -14.80 -7.39 21.79
N ILE A 212 -13.53 -7.51 21.38
CA ILE A 212 -12.38 -7.19 22.23
C ILE A 212 -12.41 -5.72 22.64
N ARG A 213 -12.61 -4.81 21.66
CA ARG A 213 -12.73 -3.37 21.90
C ARG A 213 -13.83 -3.04 22.92
N LYS A 214 -15.00 -3.66 22.78
CA LYS A 214 -16.12 -3.49 23.71
C LYS A 214 -15.74 -3.94 25.13
N THR A 215 -15.17 -5.14 25.26
CA THR A 215 -14.76 -5.69 26.56
C THR A 215 -13.72 -4.80 27.26
N LEU A 216 -12.73 -4.32 26.52
CA LEU A 216 -11.70 -3.43 27.05
C LEU A 216 -12.29 -2.09 27.55
N LYS A 217 -13.22 -1.52 26.80
CA LYS A 217 -13.93 -0.29 27.21
C LYS A 217 -14.77 -0.52 28.49
N GLU A 218 -15.46 -1.65 28.60
CA GLU A 218 -16.22 -2.02 29.80
C GLU A 218 -15.32 -2.20 31.03
N GLN A 219 -14.05 -2.53 30.83
CA GLN A 219 -13.04 -2.64 31.89
C GLN A 219 -12.23 -1.36 32.09
N ASN A 220 -12.65 -0.22 31.50
CA ASN A 220 -12.01 1.09 31.60
C ASN A 220 -10.57 1.16 31.05
N PHE A 221 -10.21 0.30 30.08
CA PHE A 221 -8.97 0.49 29.33
C PHE A 221 -9.13 1.62 28.32
N SER A 222 -8.12 2.51 28.25
CA SER A 222 -7.99 3.47 27.16
C SER A 222 -7.53 2.72 25.90
N LEU A 223 -8.21 2.97 24.79
CA LEU A 223 -7.81 2.49 23.47
C LEU A 223 -7.25 3.66 22.69
N CYS A 224 -6.11 3.45 22.05
CA CYS A 224 -5.52 4.41 21.12
C CYS A 224 -6.32 4.44 19.83
#